data_5ab0c9f05f4a236a49a0c64d7df4e07c
#
_entry.id   5ab0c9f05f4a236a49a0c64d7df4e07c
#
_cell.length_a   1.000
_cell.length_b   1.000
_cell.length_c   1.000
_cell.angle_alpha   90.00
_cell.angle_beta   90.00
_cell.angle_gamma   90.00
#
_symmetry.space_group_name_H-M   'P 1'
#
loop_
_entity.id
_entity.type
_entity.pdbx_description
1 polymer ?
#
loop_
_entity_poly.entity_id
_entity_poly.type
_entity_poly.pdbx_seq_one_letter_code
_entity_poly.pdbx_strand_id
1 'polypeptide(L)'
;MALAALPVVTVLVTVPLPAFAEAVHDATLTSEITFVGSGSCTRTGPGDRLVGPVAVVADGQRHASGASSSARVTAPVPNTDDTTDLAASADTSYTAAQVAGVLSRLEVTADLAAHVVTSKGAANTCNTRAQGQSLVDLSFDLPAPRLVTVTVSAAGPVRGRASVSGPSFETADITAATGPSTIRSLTVLPAGTSKLHVEGFIVLDPPAPGSPQPTDSAGSVHTTVEVQTPGIATSETSLGRASSYVDLAATRDCSGGSLAATWDKKAGKGDHRRVKKAVFTVNGATVATVKKPKRKQVTTLTGLPSGPVEVVATLKLVKKRDNKRNPDIVTLTRVYLPCQ
;
A
#
# COMPACT_ATOMS: atom_id res chain seq x y z
N MET A 1 -57.35 4.73 -46.81
CA MET A 1 -56.06 5.34 -46.42
C MET A 1 -55.39 4.43 -45.44
N ALA A 2 -54.39 3.67 -45.88
CA ALA A 2 -53.60 2.76 -45.02
C ALA A 2 -52.28 3.46 -44.72
N LEU A 3 -52.01 3.75 -43.43
CA LEU A 3 -50.71 4.24 -42.97
C LEU A 3 -49.75 3.05 -42.86
N ALA A 4 -48.71 3.08 -43.66
CA ALA A 4 -47.60 2.15 -43.56
C ALA A 4 -46.66 2.57 -42.40
N ALA A 5 -46.50 1.72 -41.40
CA ALA A 5 -45.54 1.90 -40.31
C ALA A 5 -44.15 1.50 -40.81
N LEU A 6 -43.18 2.44 -40.79
CA LEU A 6 -41.78 2.21 -41.09
C LEU A 6 -41.09 1.56 -39.84
N PRO A 7 -40.33 0.48 -39.99
CA PRO A 7 -39.57 -0.09 -38.88
C PRO A 7 -38.38 0.81 -38.52
N VAL A 8 -38.28 1.19 -37.25
CA VAL A 8 -37.12 1.86 -36.70
C VAL A 8 -36.04 0.79 -36.45
N VAL A 9 -35.00 0.80 -37.26
CA VAL A 9 -33.81 -0.04 -37.05
C VAL A 9 -32.91 0.67 -36.07
N THR A 10 -32.87 0.19 -34.82
CA THR A 10 -31.91 0.65 -33.81
C THR A 10 -30.58 -0.05 -34.08
N VAL A 11 -29.62 0.67 -34.65
CA VAL A 11 -28.25 0.22 -34.80
C VAL A 11 -27.57 0.37 -33.42
N LEU A 12 -27.38 -0.74 -32.72
CA LEU A 12 -26.49 -0.81 -31.53
C LEU A 12 -25.05 -0.67 -32.01
N VAL A 13 -24.49 0.53 -31.92
CA VAL A 13 -23.05 0.76 -32.06
C VAL A 13 -22.38 0.24 -30.79
N THR A 14 -21.87 -0.98 -30.83
CA THR A 14 -20.93 -1.48 -29.79
C THR A 14 -19.62 -0.74 -29.98
N VAL A 15 -19.42 0.34 -29.21
CA VAL A 15 -18.11 0.97 -29.07
C VAL A 15 -17.24 -0.07 -28.35
N PRO A 16 -16.15 -0.56 -28.95
CA PRO A 16 -15.22 -1.43 -28.23
C PRO A 16 -14.71 -0.63 -27.04
N LEU A 17 -14.97 -1.13 -25.82
CA LEU A 17 -14.32 -0.61 -24.64
C LEU A 17 -12.79 -0.72 -24.89
N PRO A 18 -12.01 0.35 -24.65
CA PRO A 18 -10.57 0.26 -24.74
C PRO A 18 -10.15 -0.93 -23.86
N ALA A 19 -9.37 -1.85 -24.43
CA ALA A 19 -8.72 -2.89 -23.65
C ALA A 19 -7.89 -2.13 -22.61
N PHE A 20 -8.33 -2.17 -21.34
CA PHE A 20 -7.56 -1.58 -20.25
C PHE A 20 -6.23 -2.32 -20.24
N ALA A 21 -5.14 -1.57 -20.40
CA ALA A 21 -3.80 -2.11 -20.20
C ALA A 21 -3.78 -2.76 -18.81
N GLU A 22 -3.19 -3.94 -18.73
CA GLU A 22 -3.06 -4.64 -17.47
C GLU A 22 -2.21 -3.77 -16.53
N ALA A 23 -2.74 -3.46 -15.34
CA ALA A 23 -2.09 -2.55 -14.41
C ALA A 23 -0.77 -3.09 -13.87
N VAL A 24 -0.60 -4.39 -13.93
CA VAL A 24 0.61 -5.12 -13.54
C VAL A 24 1.00 -6.10 -14.64
N HIS A 25 2.28 -6.24 -14.87
CA HIS A 25 2.84 -7.20 -15.84
C HIS A 25 4.11 -7.83 -15.27
N ASP A 26 4.59 -8.91 -15.87
CA ASP A 26 5.70 -9.73 -15.36
C ASP A 26 5.53 -10.06 -13.87
N ALA A 27 4.28 -10.28 -13.48
CA ALA A 27 3.89 -10.36 -12.08
C ALA A 27 3.79 -11.82 -11.64
N THR A 28 4.55 -12.18 -10.61
CA THR A 28 4.66 -13.56 -10.13
C THR A 28 4.59 -13.63 -8.60
N LEU A 29 3.94 -14.70 -8.12
CA LEU A 29 3.95 -15.13 -6.74
C LEU A 29 4.64 -16.50 -6.65
N THR A 30 5.61 -16.61 -5.75
CA THR A 30 6.37 -17.85 -5.50
C THR A 30 6.41 -18.14 -4.01
N SER A 31 6.20 -19.39 -3.62
CA SER A 31 6.41 -19.91 -2.27
C SER A 31 7.47 -20.99 -2.29
N GLU A 32 8.50 -20.87 -1.48
CA GLU A 32 9.64 -21.77 -1.46
C GLU A 32 9.91 -22.31 -0.06
N ILE A 33 10.21 -23.61 0.02
CA ILE A 33 10.67 -24.29 1.21
C ILE A 33 12.04 -24.90 0.90
N THR A 34 13.01 -24.59 1.74
CA THR A 34 14.37 -25.10 1.60
C THR A 34 14.85 -25.71 2.91
N PHE A 35 15.55 -26.84 2.83
CA PHE A 35 16.22 -27.46 3.96
C PHE A 35 17.71 -27.51 3.69
N VAL A 36 18.46 -26.79 4.53
CA VAL A 36 19.92 -26.72 4.43
C VAL A 36 20.53 -27.67 5.46
N GLY A 37 21.51 -28.47 5.06
CA GLY A 37 22.22 -29.37 5.96
C GLY A 37 23.67 -29.61 5.50
N SER A 38 24.49 -30.18 6.37
CA SER A 38 25.88 -30.54 6.03
C SER A 38 25.93 -31.68 5.01
N GLY A 39 26.83 -31.62 4.05
CA GLY A 39 26.89 -32.52 2.90
C GLY A 39 27.21 -33.99 3.19
N SER A 40 27.57 -34.36 4.44
CA SER A 40 27.82 -35.73 4.86
C SER A 40 26.57 -36.45 5.41
N CYS A 41 25.47 -35.69 5.64
CA CYS A 41 24.25 -36.26 6.21
C CYS A 41 23.27 -36.68 5.10
N THR A 42 22.53 -37.76 5.35
CA THR A 42 21.53 -38.29 4.42
C THR A 42 20.19 -37.62 4.68
N ARG A 43 19.59 -37.02 3.65
CA ARG A 43 18.25 -36.43 3.69
C ARG A 43 17.23 -37.42 3.05
N THR A 44 16.08 -37.58 3.71
CA THR A 44 14.93 -38.35 3.22
C THR A 44 13.65 -37.51 3.38
N GLY A 45 12.57 -37.90 2.68
CA GLY A 45 11.31 -37.19 2.67
C GLY A 45 11.12 -36.30 1.42
N PRO A 46 10.03 -35.53 1.33
CA PRO A 46 9.73 -34.68 0.18
C PRO A 46 10.84 -33.65 -0.13
N GLY A 47 11.53 -33.14 0.89
CA GLY A 47 12.65 -32.21 0.72
C GLY A 47 12.23 -30.79 0.32
N ASP A 48 13.08 -30.14 -0.44
CA ASP A 48 12.84 -28.75 -0.89
C ASP A 48 11.62 -28.72 -1.81
N ARG A 49 10.84 -27.63 -1.72
CA ARG A 49 9.63 -27.46 -2.50
C ARG A 49 9.49 -26.02 -2.99
N LEU A 50 9.24 -25.90 -4.28
CA LEU A 50 8.91 -24.64 -4.94
C LEU A 50 7.49 -24.74 -5.50
N VAL A 51 6.65 -23.75 -5.18
CA VAL A 51 5.31 -23.58 -5.76
C VAL A 51 5.27 -22.23 -6.45
N GLY A 52 4.91 -22.23 -7.72
CA GLY A 52 4.91 -21.05 -8.57
C GLY A 52 5.98 -21.15 -9.68
N PRO A 53 6.19 -20.08 -10.46
CA PRO A 53 5.49 -18.80 -10.32
C PRO A 53 4.00 -18.86 -10.70
N VAL A 54 3.16 -18.23 -9.91
CA VAL A 54 1.74 -17.99 -10.19
C VAL A 54 1.58 -16.54 -10.64
N ALA A 55 0.87 -16.30 -11.74
CA ALA A 55 0.64 -14.94 -12.23
C ALA A 55 -0.14 -14.10 -11.21
N VAL A 56 0.33 -12.89 -10.94
CA VAL A 56 -0.38 -11.89 -10.11
C VAL A 56 -1.27 -11.05 -11.02
N VAL A 57 -2.54 -10.93 -10.68
CA VAL A 57 -3.54 -10.13 -11.41
C VAL A 57 -4.10 -9.02 -10.54
N ALA A 58 -4.40 -7.86 -11.15
CA ALA A 58 -4.92 -6.69 -10.43
C ALA A 58 -6.45 -6.57 -10.62
N ASP A 59 -7.19 -7.58 -10.19
CA ASP A 59 -8.66 -7.68 -10.31
C ASP A 59 -9.41 -7.27 -9.03
N GLY A 60 -8.70 -6.89 -7.99
CA GLY A 60 -9.26 -6.52 -6.68
C GLY A 60 -9.72 -7.71 -5.84
N GLN A 61 -9.50 -8.94 -6.29
CA GLN A 61 -9.85 -10.15 -5.56
C GLN A 61 -8.64 -10.66 -4.76
N ARG A 62 -8.93 -11.44 -3.72
CA ARG A 62 -7.89 -12.12 -2.95
C ARG A 62 -7.50 -13.41 -3.65
N HIS A 63 -6.22 -13.55 -3.90
CA HIS A 63 -5.58 -14.76 -4.41
C HIS A 63 -4.64 -15.34 -3.37
N ALA A 64 -4.41 -16.65 -3.41
CA ALA A 64 -3.52 -17.30 -2.47
C ALA A 64 -2.71 -18.41 -3.15
N SER A 65 -1.51 -18.62 -2.66
CA SER A 65 -0.63 -19.74 -3.00
C SER A 65 0.16 -20.13 -1.77
N GLY A 66 0.58 -21.39 -1.67
CA GLY A 66 1.35 -21.84 -0.54
C GLY A 66 2.16 -23.10 -0.83
N ALA A 67 3.24 -23.25 -0.10
CA ALA A 67 4.10 -24.41 -0.09
C ALA A 67 4.24 -24.92 1.34
N SER A 68 4.23 -26.24 1.51
CA SER A 68 4.62 -26.91 2.75
C SER A 68 5.43 -28.15 2.42
N SER A 69 6.45 -28.43 3.22
CA SER A 69 7.30 -29.58 3.03
C SER A 69 7.93 -30.03 4.35
N SER A 70 8.46 -31.26 4.34
CA SER A 70 9.20 -31.83 5.46
C SER A 70 10.39 -32.66 4.95
N ALA A 71 11.37 -32.83 5.81
CA ALA A 71 12.52 -33.70 5.57
C ALA A 71 13.01 -34.29 6.88
N ARG A 72 13.60 -35.47 6.81
CA ARG A 72 14.40 -36.06 7.89
C ARG A 72 15.85 -36.11 7.44
N VAL A 73 16.72 -35.68 8.29
CA VAL A 73 18.16 -35.72 8.07
C VAL A 73 18.79 -36.66 9.09
N THR A 74 19.63 -37.57 8.63
CA THR A 74 20.30 -38.60 9.45
C THR A 74 21.81 -38.44 9.32
N ALA A 75 22.52 -38.45 10.45
CA ALA A 75 23.95 -38.38 10.47
C ALA A 75 24.61 -39.65 9.89
N PRO A 76 25.85 -39.54 9.35
CA PRO A 76 26.57 -40.67 8.84
C PRO A 76 27.00 -41.66 9.94
N VAL A 77 27.30 -42.90 9.55
CA VAL A 77 27.88 -43.89 10.44
C VAL A 77 29.14 -43.32 11.13
N PRO A 78 29.33 -43.54 12.46
CA PRO A 78 28.55 -44.42 13.37
C PRO A 78 27.34 -43.71 14.04
N ASN A 79 27.01 -42.50 13.74
CA ASN A 79 26.01 -41.69 14.46
C ASN A 79 24.62 -41.72 13.82
N THR A 80 24.19 -42.84 13.21
CA THR A 80 22.92 -42.99 12.46
C THR A 80 21.66 -42.83 13.32
N ASP A 81 21.79 -42.81 14.67
CA ASP A 81 20.73 -42.51 15.60
C ASP A 81 20.55 -41.01 15.87
N ASP A 82 21.46 -40.16 15.33
CA ASP A 82 21.33 -38.73 15.33
C ASP A 82 20.49 -38.29 14.11
N THR A 83 19.25 -37.93 14.39
CA THR A 83 18.28 -37.54 13.35
C THR A 83 17.73 -36.17 13.67
N THR A 84 17.40 -35.41 12.60
CA THR A 84 16.69 -34.14 12.65
C THR A 84 15.46 -34.19 11.75
N ASP A 85 14.30 -33.98 12.33
CA ASP A 85 13.05 -33.78 11.59
C ASP A 85 12.84 -32.29 11.36
N LEU A 86 12.58 -31.93 10.12
CA LEU A 86 12.40 -30.56 9.63
C LEU A 86 11.04 -30.45 8.97
N ALA A 87 10.32 -29.37 9.22
CA ALA A 87 9.16 -28.98 8.44
C ALA A 87 9.11 -27.47 8.27
N ALA A 88 8.55 -26.99 7.18
CA ALA A 88 8.28 -25.57 6.96
C ALA A 88 7.04 -25.38 6.09
N SER A 89 6.42 -24.22 6.25
CA SER A 89 5.35 -23.75 5.37
C SER A 89 5.51 -22.25 5.05
N ALA A 90 5.05 -21.87 3.86
CA ALA A 90 4.98 -20.50 3.39
C ALA A 90 3.66 -20.34 2.63
N ASP A 91 2.65 -19.78 3.30
CA ASP A 91 1.33 -19.52 2.75
C ASP A 91 1.21 -18.03 2.45
N THR A 92 0.95 -17.69 1.19
CA THR A 92 0.91 -16.30 0.74
C THR A 92 -0.44 -15.97 0.16
N SER A 93 -0.99 -14.85 0.53
CA SER A 93 -2.15 -14.26 -0.13
C SER A 93 -1.88 -12.84 -0.55
N TYR A 94 -2.49 -12.42 -1.67
CA TYR A 94 -2.41 -11.05 -2.13
C TYR A 94 -3.76 -10.55 -2.63
N THR A 95 -3.92 -9.22 -2.63
CA THR A 95 -4.99 -8.48 -3.29
C THR A 95 -4.36 -7.31 -4.02
N ALA A 96 -4.53 -7.25 -5.34
CA ALA A 96 -4.04 -6.14 -6.15
C ALA A 96 -5.23 -5.44 -6.81
N ALA A 97 -5.33 -4.12 -6.63
CA ALA A 97 -6.39 -3.29 -7.17
C ALA A 97 -5.82 -2.23 -8.11
N GLN A 98 -6.60 -1.90 -9.14
CA GLN A 98 -6.26 -0.86 -10.11
C GLN A 98 -7.36 0.18 -10.25
N VAL A 99 -6.98 1.39 -10.65
CA VAL A 99 -7.88 2.47 -11.01
C VAL A 99 -7.43 3.05 -12.35
N ALA A 100 -8.32 3.00 -13.34
CA ALA A 100 -8.05 3.47 -14.72
C ALA A 100 -6.76 2.86 -15.32
N GLY A 101 -6.54 1.56 -15.12
CA GLY A 101 -5.39 0.84 -15.67
C GLY A 101 -4.06 1.11 -14.93
N VAL A 102 -4.09 1.74 -13.76
CA VAL A 102 -2.91 1.99 -12.93
C VAL A 102 -3.06 1.25 -11.61
N LEU A 103 -2.02 0.54 -11.16
CA LEU A 103 -2.00 -0.07 -9.84
C LEU A 103 -2.29 1.02 -8.79
N SER A 104 -3.30 0.79 -7.96
CA SER A 104 -3.67 1.72 -6.88
C SER A 104 -3.31 1.19 -5.50
N ARG A 105 -3.40 -0.13 -5.32
CA ARG A 105 -3.09 -0.81 -4.06
C ARG A 105 -2.66 -2.25 -4.31
N LEU A 106 -1.67 -2.69 -3.56
CA LEU A 106 -1.31 -4.10 -3.41
C LEU A 106 -1.21 -4.40 -1.91
N GLU A 107 -1.84 -5.46 -1.48
CA GLU A 107 -1.68 -6.05 -0.15
C GLU A 107 -1.14 -7.46 -0.31
N VAL A 108 -0.09 -7.79 0.42
CA VAL A 108 0.50 -9.13 0.48
C VAL A 108 0.57 -9.54 1.93
N THR A 109 0.09 -10.75 2.23
CA THR A 109 0.25 -11.39 3.54
C THR A 109 0.94 -12.73 3.33
N ALA A 110 2.06 -12.93 4.02
CA ALA A 110 2.78 -14.19 4.07
C ALA A 110 2.74 -14.74 5.50
N ASP A 111 2.11 -15.89 5.66
CA ASP A 111 2.11 -16.67 6.91
C ASP A 111 3.16 -17.76 6.79
N LEU A 112 4.14 -17.73 7.70
CA LEU A 112 5.36 -18.53 7.62
C LEU A 112 5.50 -19.35 8.90
N ALA A 113 5.85 -20.64 8.76
CA ALA A 113 6.17 -21.48 9.90
C ALA A 113 7.36 -22.41 9.59
N ALA A 114 8.11 -22.70 10.64
CA ALA A 114 9.19 -23.67 10.58
C ALA A 114 9.23 -24.48 11.88
N HIS A 115 9.61 -25.76 11.78
CA HIS A 115 9.67 -26.73 12.86
C HIS A 115 10.95 -27.54 12.74
N VAL A 116 11.66 -27.71 13.86
CA VAL A 116 12.89 -28.48 13.94
C VAL A 116 12.87 -29.34 15.21
N VAL A 117 13.08 -30.64 15.05
CA VAL A 117 13.23 -31.61 16.15
C VAL A 117 14.51 -32.40 15.95
N THR A 118 15.39 -32.42 16.94
CA THR A 118 16.62 -33.19 16.92
C THR A 118 16.58 -34.30 17.97
N SER A 119 17.01 -35.53 17.60
CA SER A 119 17.02 -36.68 18.53
C SER A 119 18.01 -36.54 19.67
N LYS A 120 19.11 -35.83 19.46
CA LYS A 120 20.20 -35.64 20.42
C LYS A 120 20.47 -34.17 20.83
N GLY A 121 19.53 -33.29 20.55
CA GLY A 121 19.67 -31.86 20.87
C GLY A 121 20.91 -31.25 20.22
N ALA A 122 21.77 -30.65 21.04
CA ALA A 122 22.94 -29.92 20.59
C ALA A 122 24.10 -30.73 20.01
N ALA A 123 24.09 -32.03 20.19
CA ALA A 123 25.10 -32.89 19.56
C ALA A 123 24.78 -33.24 18.12
N ASN A 124 23.87 -32.47 17.49
CA ASN A 124 23.48 -32.68 16.10
C ASN A 124 24.66 -32.39 15.15
N THR A 125 25.19 -33.44 14.54
CA THR A 125 26.29 -33.36 13.58
C THR A 125 25.88 -32.81 12.22
N CYS A 126 24.58 -32.71 11.96
CA CYS A 126 24.05 -32.36 10.67
C CYS A 126 23.68 -30.90 10.51
N ASN A 127 24.01 -30.01 11.39
CA ASN A 127 23.80 -28.56 11.32
C ASN A 127 22.73 -28.12 10.26
N THR A 128 21.49 -28.56 10.47
CA THR A 128 20.39 -28.42 9.53
C THR A 128 19.48 -27.26 9.93
N ARG A 129 18.88 -26.60 8.94
CA ARG A 129 17.87 -25.55 9.17
C ARG A 129 16.67 -25.74 8.26
N ALA A 130 15.51 -25.31 8.74
CA ALA A 130 14.28 -25.18 7.96
C ALA A 130 14.07 -23.71 7.56
N GLN A 131 13.72 -23.48 6.32
CA GLN A 131 13.51 -22.16 5.77
C GLN A 131 12.22 -22.12 4.95
N GLY A 132 11.38 -21.11 5.16
CA GLY A 132 10.21 -20.80 4.34
C GLY A 132 10.31 -19.38 3.80
N GLN A 133 9.99 -19.21 2.51
CA GLN A 133 10.05 -17.94 1.81
C GLN A 133 8.80 -17.74 0.96
N SER A 134 8.31 -16.52 0.97
CA SER A 134 7.25 -16.00 0.10
C SER A 134 7.79 -14.82 -0.68
N LEU A 135 7.58 -14.83 -2.00
CA LEU A 135 8.11 -13.83 -2.91
C LEU A 135 7.03 -13.35 -3.86
N VAL A 136 6.82 -12.04 -3.96
CA VAL A 136 5.98 -11.39 -4.96
C VAL A 136 6.84 -10.40 -5.74
N ASP A 137 6.97 -10.65 -7.03
CA ASP A 137 7.63 -9.76 -7.98
C ASP A 137 6.61 -9.28 -9.01
N LEU A 138 6.59 -7.98 -9.29
CA LEU A 138 5.75 -7.43 -10.34
C LEU A 138 6.33 -6.15 -10.93
N SER A 139 5.97 -5.88 -12.18
CA SER A 139 6.17 -4.61 -12.86
C SER A 139 4.83 -3.90 -13.03
N PHE A 140 4.83 -2.56 -12.94
CA PHE A 140 3.63 -1.74 -13.16
C PHE A 140 3.99 -0.42 -13.83
N ASP A 141 3.09 0.08 -14.69
CA ASP A 141 3.32 1.30 -15.45
C ASP A 141 2.64 2.50 -14.79
N LEU A 142 3.38 3.58 -14.69
CA LEU A 142 2.92 4.87 -14.20
C LEU A 142 2.81 5.86 -15.37
N PRO A 143 1.61 6.31 -15.77
CA PRO A 143 1.43 7.28 -16.87
C PRO A 143 1.90 8.69 -16.51
N ALA A 144 2.08 8.97 -15.22
CA ALA A 144 2.55 10.22 -14.66
C ALA A 144 3.22 9.94 -13.30
N PRO A 145 4.01 10.88 -12.76
CA PRO A 145 4.60 10.71 -11.43
C PRO A 145 3.54 10.35 -10.36
N ARG A 146 3.87 9.39 -9.50
CA ARG A 146 3.00 8.90 -8.41
C ARG A 146 3.74 8.86 -7.09
N LEU A 147 3.02 9.16 -6.02
CA LEU A 147 3.47 8.92 -4.67
C LEU A 147 3.22 7.45 -4.34
N VAL A 148 4.27 6.72 -4.03
CA VAL A 148 4.20 5.32 -3.61
C VAL A 148 4.53 5.24 -2.13
N THR A 149 3.60 4.67 -1.37
CA THR A 149 3.77 4.37 0.04
C THR A 149 3.90 2.87 0.20
N VAL A 150 4.97 2.42 0.80
CA VAL A 150 5.20 1.02 1.15
C VAL A 150 5.19 0.90 2.66
N THR A 151 4.39 -0.02 3.18
CA THR A 151 4.33 -0.35 4.61
C THR A 151 4.57 -1.84 4.76
N VAL A 152 5.55 -2.22 5.57
CA VAL A 152 5.86 -3.61 5.91
C VAL A 152 5.67 -3.78 7.41
N SER A 153 4.86 -4.76 7.79
CA SER A 153 4.64 -5.16 9.19
C SER A 153 5.02 -6.62 9.35
N ALA A 154 5.79 -6.93 10.37
CA ALA A 154 6.16 -8.29 10.72
C ALA A 154 5.67 -8.61 12.14
N ALA A 155 5.17 -9.83 12.34
CA ALA A 155 4.77 -10.36 13.65
C ALA A 155 5.38 -11.75 13.82
N GLY A 156 6.02 -11.99 14.96
CA GLY A 156 6.79 -13.20 15.23
C GLY A 156 8.24 -13.14 14.71
N PRO A 157 8.99 -14.23 14.74
CA PRO A 157 10.40 -14.31 14.37
C PRO A 157 10.58 -14.44 12.84
N VAL A 158 9.88 -13.63 12.08
CA VAL A 158 9.92 -13.55 10.62
C VAL A 158 10.57 -12.26 10.18
N ARG A 159 11.01 -12.22 8.93
CA ARG A 159 11.52 -11.01 8.29
C ARG A 159 10.66 -10.67 7.09
N GLY A 160 10.35 -9.38 6.96
CA GLY A 160 9.68 -8.84 5.79
C GLY A 160 10.58 -7.84 5.07
N ARG A 161 10.59 -7.86 3.76
CA ARG A 161 11.27 -6.90 2.92
C ARG A 161 10.35 -6.46 1.80
N ALA A 162 10.41 -5.20 1.44
CA ALA A 162 9.80 -4.71 0.21
C ALA A 162 10.71 -3.66 -0.42
N SER A 163 10.89 -3.72 -1.74
CA SER A 163 11.60 -2.70 -2.49
C SER A 163 10.80 -2.29 -3.72
N VAL A 164 10.77 -0.99 -3.98
CA VAL A 164 10.17 -0.41 -5.18
C VAL A 164 11.26 0.34 -5.91
N SER A 165 11.42 0.08 -7.19
CA SER A 165 12.37 0.79 -8.06
C SER A 165 11.64 1.41 -9.24
N GLY A 166 11.91 2.68 -9.52
CA GLY A 166 11.45 3.39 -10.71
C GLY A 166 12.45 3.26 -11.88
N PRO A 167 12.12 3.84 -13.04
CA PRO A 167 12.97 3.82 -14.22
C PRO A 167 14.33 4.53 -14.01
N SER A 168 14.44 5.39 -13.00
CA SER A 168 15.67 6.13 -12.65
C SER A 168 16.48 5.51 -11.49
N PHE A 169 16.23 4.24 -11.14
CA PHE A 169 16.87 3.53 -10.03
C PHE A 169 16.56 4.11 -8.63
N GLU A 170 15.51 4.88 -8.48
CA GLU A 170 15.02 5.27 -7.16
C GLU A 170 14.45 4.04 -6.44
N THR A 171 15.07 3.68 -5.33
CA THR A 171 14.66 2.51 -4.55
C THR A 171 14.16 2.95 -3.17
N ALA A 172 12.99 2.46 -2.79
CA ALA A 172 12.60 2.40 -1.38
C ALA A 172 12.83 0.97 -0.91
N ASP A 173 13.90 0.72 -0.19
CA ASP A 173 14.17 -0.58 0.42
C ASP A 173 13.76 -0.54 1.90
N ILE A 174 12.86 -1.45 2.27
CA ILE A 174 12.38 -1.58 3.64
C ILE A 174 12.65 -2.99 4.11
N THR A 175 13.49 -3.11 5.12
CA THR A 175 13.69 -4.37 5.83
C THR A 175 13.07 -4.25 7.22
N ALA A 176 11.98 -4.98 7.46
CA ALA A 176 11.43 -5.11 8.81
C ALA A 176 12.27 -6.11 9.61
N ALA A 177 12.74 -5.71 10.79
CA ALA A 177 13.48 -6.56 11.69
C ALA A 177 12.59 -7.65 12.32
N THR A 178 13.22 -8.62 12.97
CA THR A 178 12.55 -9.66 13.79
C THR A 178 11.74 -9.04 14.93
N GLY A 179 10.51 -9.50 15.14
CA GLY A 179 9.59 -9.05 16.19
C GLY A 179 8.45 -8.18 15.64
N PRO A 180 7.48 -7.80 16.49
CA PRO A 180 6.38 -6.94 16.06
C PRO A 180 6.93 -5.56 15.69
N SER A 181 7.09 -5.32 14.40
CA SER A 181 7.61 -4.06 13.86
C SER A 181 6.82 -3.65 12.62
N THR A 182 6.66 -2.35 12.44
CA THR A 182 6.06 -1.77 11.24
C THR A 182 6.97 -0.66 10.74
N ILE A 183 7.36 -0.74 9.48
CA ILE A 183 8.18 0.27 8.80
C ILE A 183 7.38 0.80 7.63
N ARG A 184 7.45 2.10 7.42
CA ARG A 184 6.80 2.80 6.30
C ARG A 184 7.84 3.62 5.54
N SER A 185 7.82 3.50 4.22
CA SER A 185 8.59 4.36 3.31
C SER A 185 7.65 5.07 2.35
N LEU A 186 8.10 6.23 1.90
CA LEU A 186 7.36 7.11 1.00
C LEU A 186 8.33 7.59 -0.08
N THR A 187 7.97 7.41 -1.34
CA THR A 187 8.78 7.88 -2.47
C THR A 187 7.88 8.38 -3.61
N VAL A 188 8.37 9.31 -4.40
CA VAL A 188 7.73 9.70 -5.67
C VAL A 188 8.44 9.00 -6.79
N LEU A 189 7.74 8.14 -7.51
CA LEU A 189 8.23 7.50 -8.71
C LEU A 189 7.85 8.32 -9.94
N PRO A 190 8.79 8.53 -10.88
CA PRO A 190 8.49 9.20 -12.15
C PRO A 190 7.57 8.35 -13.03
N ALA A 191 7.08 8.94 -14.12
CA ALA A 191 6.37 8.19 -15.16
C ALA A 191 7.27 7.12 -15.80
N GLY A 192 6.70 5.98 -16.12
CA GLY A 192 7.39 4.84 -16.72
C GLY A 192 7.16 3.55 -15.94
N THR A 193 7.87 2.50 -16.33
CA THR A 193 7.77 1.19 -15.70
C THR A 193 8.52 1.16 -14.37
N SER A 194 7.83 0.75 -13.33
CA SER A 194 8.36 0.53 -11.98
C SER A 194 8.31 -0.95 -11.63
N LYS A 195 9.23 -1.38 -10.78
CA LYS A 195 9.29 -2.77 -10.28
C LYS A 195 9.07 -2.79 -8.78
N LEU A 196 8.31 -3.75 -8.32
CA LEU A 196 8.06 -4.02 -6.91
C LEU A 196 8.50 -5.44 -6.60
N HIS A 197 9.24 -5.59 -5.51
CA HIS A 197 9.65 -6.85 -4.94
C HIS A 197 9.19 -6.88 -3.48
N VAL A 198 8.47 -7.92 -3.09
CA VAL A 198 8.01 -8.14 -1.71
C VAL A 198 8.44 -9.54 -1.28
N GLU A 199 9.10 -9.63 -0.15
CA GLU A 199 9.62 -10.85 0.40
C GLU A 199 9.19 -11.02 1.86
N GLY A 200 8.71 -12.21 2.21
CA GLY A 200 8.53 -12.68 3.59
C GLY A 200 9.35 -13.95 3.80
N PHE A 201 10.05 -14.02 4.95
CA PHE A 201 10.94 -15.14 5.12
C PHE A 201 11.14 -15.54 6.59
N ILE A 202 11.23 -16.84 6.85
CA ILE A 202 11.50 -17.45 8.16
C ILE A 202 12.67 -18.42 8.03
N VAL A 203 13.54 -18.39 9.03
CA VAL A 203 14.60 -19.38 9.19
C VAL A 203 14.57 -19.90 10.61
N LEU A 204 14.60 -21.19 10.76
CA LEU A 204 14.75 -21.87 12.04
C LEU A 204 16.01 -22.75 12.03
N ASP A 205 16.97 -22.35 12.85
CA ASP A 205 18.18 -23.10 13.08
C ASP A 205 17.92 -24.22 14.12
N PRO A 206 18.77 -25.25 14.19
CA PRO A 206 18.70 -26.27 15.24
C PRO A 206 18.76 -25.59 16.61
N PRO A 207 18.04 -26.13 17.59
CA PRO A 207 18.07 -25.57 18.95
C PRO A 207 19.48 -25.63 19.55
N ALA A 208 19.80 -24.57 20.30
CA ALA A 208 21.06 -24.53 21.05
C ALA A 208 21.16 -25.68 22.08
N PRO A 209 22.38 -26.04 22.52
CA PRO A 209 22.60 -27.01 23.56
C PRO A 209 21.74 -26.76 24.80
N GLY A 210 20.99 -27.78 25.25
CA GLY A 210 20.12 -27.69 26.40
C GLY A 210 18.79 -26.96 26.19
N SER A 211 18.48 -26.53 25.00
CA SER A 211 17.18 -25.91 24.66
C SER A 211 16.05 -26.97 24.64
N PRO A 212 14.81 -26.56 24.98
CA PRO A 212 13.64 -27.43 24.83
C PRO A 212 13.45 -27.94 23.41
N GLN A 213 12.94 -29.15 23.29
CA GLN A 213 12.54 -29.77 22.01
C GLN A 213 11.05 -30.11 22.03
N PRO A 214 10.29 -29.98 20.95
CA PRO A 214 10.67 -29.42 19.64
C PRO A 214 10.87 -27.89 19.65
N THR A 215 11.49 -27.37 18.61
CA THR A 215 11.57 -25.92 18.36
C THR A 215 10.63 -25.54 17.24
N ASP A 216 9.71 -24.66 17.53
CA ASP A 216 8.72 -24.13 16.60
C ASP A 216 8.92 -22.64 16.43
N SER A 217 8.71 -22.18 15.24
CA SER A 217 8.72 -20.75 14.91
C SER A 217 7.63 -20.47 13.90
N ALA A 218 6.82 -19.45 14.16
CA ALA A 218 5.78 -19.01 13.22
C ALA A 218 5.62 -17.50 13.31
N GLY A 219 5.22 -16.90 12.20
CA GLY A 219 4.93 -15.47 12.14
C GLY A 219 4.32 -15.08 10.82
N SER A 220 3.95 -13.81 10.72
CA SER A 220 3.37 -13.25 9.50
C SER A 220 4.07 -11.98 9.08
N VAL A 221 4.15 -11.77 7.77
CA VAL A 221 4.56 -10.50 7.14
C VAL A 221 3.37 -9.97 6.38
N HIS A 222 3.02 -8.71 6.65
CA HIS A 222 1.99 -7.99 5.91
C HIS A 222 2.62 -6.78 5.24
N THR A 223 2.50 -6.70 3.92
CA THR A 223 2.99 -5.59 3.11
C THR A 223 1.83 -4.91 2.41
N THR A 224 1.76 -3.59 2.53
CA THR A 224 0.82 -2.75 1.78
C THR A 224 1.60 -1.78 0.91
N VAL A 225 1.26 -1.72 -0.38
CA VAL A 225 1.76 -0.73 -1.33
C VAL A 225 0.58 0.09 -1.82
N GLU A 226 0.64 1.41 -1.64
CA GLU A 226 -0.37 2.36 -2.12
C GLU A 226 0.26 3.29 -3.15
N VAL A 227 -0.39 3.41 -4.32
CA VAL A 227 0.03 4.27 -5.42
C VAL A 227 -0.97 5.41 -5.56
N GLN A 228 -0.55 6.63 -5.28
CA GLN A 228 -1.43 7.79 -5.15
C GLN A 228 -0.92 8.96 -5.98
N THR A 229 -1.83 9.87 -6.36
CA THR A 229 -1.42 11.13 -7.00
C THR A 229 -0.75 12.04 -5.99
N PRO A 230 0.45 12.56 -6.24
CA PRO A 230 1.09 13.54 -5.36
C PRO A 230 0.17 14.75 -5.14
N GLY A 231 0.18 15.27 -3.93
CA GLY A 231 -0.61 16.43 -3.58
C GLY A 231 -2.14 16.24 -3.52
N ILE A 232 -2.64 14.99 -3.62
CA ILE A 232 -4.08 14.72 -3.45
C ILE A 232 -4.52 14.95 -2.01
N ALA A 233 -5.76 15.40 -1.83
CA ALA A 233 -6.38 15.52 -0.52
C ALA A 233 -6.73 14.14 0.06
N THR A 234 -6.37 13.90 1.32
CA THR A 234 -6.64 12.65 2.04
C THR A 234 -7.80 12.76 3.01
N SER A 235 -8.08 13.96 3.50
CA SER A 235 -9.18 14.20 4.42
C SER A 235 -9.74 15.60 4.29
N GLU A 236 -11.02 15.75 4.60
CA GLU A 236 -11.71 17.03 4.71
C GLU A 236 -12.56 17.06 5.96
N THR A 237 -12.49 18.18 6.70
CA THR A 237 -13.37 18.46 7.84
C THR A 237 -14.00 19.83 7.65
N SER A 238 -15.32 19.92 7.72
CA SER A 238 -16.07 21.16 7.57
C SER A 238 -16.88 21.46 8.83
N LEU A 239 -16.52 22.49 9.56
CA LEU A 239 -17.24 22.97 10.74
C LEU A 239 -18.13 24.15 10.35
N GLY A 240 -19.39 24.12 10.80
CA GLY A 240 -20.37 25.19 10.53
C GLY A 240 -20.73 25.31 9.05
N ARG A 241 -20.65 24.23 8.26
CA ARG A 241 -20.92 24.19 6.81
C ARG A 241 -19.97 25.05 5.99
N ALA A 242 -18.69 25.15 6.36
CA ALA A 242 -17.72 25.97 5.63
C ALA A 242 -17.58 25.57 4.16
N SER A 243 -17.70 24.27 3.83
CA SER A 243 -17.68 23.74 2.46
C SER A 243 -18.81 24.29 1.56
N SER A 244 -19.88 24.87 2.13
CA SER A 244 -20.92 25.56 1.32
C SER A 244 -20.52 26.98 0.90
N TYR A 245 -19.36 27.47 1.34
CA TYR A 245 -18.86 28.81 1.01
C TYR A 245 -17.59 28.78 0.17
N VAL A 246 -16.70 27.84 0.44
CA VAL A 246 -15.43 27.70 -0.28
C VAL A 246 -15.15 26.20 -0.46
N ASP A 247 -14.65 25.87 -1.63
CA ASP A 247 -14.11 24.57 -1.95
C ASP A 247 -12.60 24.69 -2.19
N LEU A 248 -11.83 23.84 -1.54
CA LEU A 248 -10.39 23.69 -1.78
C LEU A 248 -10.22 22.62 -2.88
N ALA A 249 -9.36 22.84 -3.85
CA ALA A 249 -9.14 21.86 -4.90
C ALA A 249 -8.78 20.46 -4.33
N ALA A 250 -9.26 19.41 -4.96
CA ALA A 250 -8.98 18.03 -4.51
C ALA A 250 -7.50 17.66 -4.62
N THR A 251 -6.74 18.34 -5.47
CA THR A 251 -5.31 18.15 -5.67
C THR A 251 -4.63 19.51 -5.71
N ARG A 252 -3.49 19.63 -5.04
CA ARG A 252 -2.63 20.82 -5.14
C ARG A 252 -1.70 20.68 -6.35
N ASP A 253 -1.31 21.81 -6.91
CA ASP A 253 -0.29 21.86 -7.96
C ASP A 253 1.10 21.69 -7.32
N CYS A 254 1.71 20.52 -7.55
CA CYS A 254 3.02 20.18 -7.03
C CYS A 254 4.16 20.92 -7.73
N SER A 255 3.99 21.28 -9.00
CA SER A 255 5.01 22.00 -9.78
C SER A 255 5.11 23.48 -9.39
N GLY A 256 3.96 24.11 -9.16
CA GLY A 256 3.86 25.52 -8.78
C GLY A 256 3.78 25.76 -7.28
N GLY A 257 3.74 24.72 -6.44
CA GLY A 257 3.55 24.88 -5.00
C GLY A 257 2.29 25.65 -4.69
N SER A 258 1.17 25.34 -5.35
CA SER A 258 -0.05 26.13 -5.24
C SER A 258 -1.31 25.30 -5.06
N LEU A 259 -2.38 25.95 -4.55
CA LEU A 259 -3.69 25.34 -4.35
C LEU A 259 -4.79 26.34 -4.70
N ALA A 260 -5.78 25.90 -5.47
CA ALA A 260 -6.95 26.70 -5.77
C ALA A 260 -8.03 26.59 -4.68
N ALA A 261 -8.54 27.73 -4.22
CA ALA A 261 -9.72 27.85 -3.38
C ALA A 261 -10.84 28.54 -4.17
N THR A 262 -11.91 27.82 -4.49
CA THR A 262 -13.01 28.31 -5.30
C THR A 262 -14.17 28.74 -4.41
N TRP A 263 -14.65 29.97 -4.57
CA TRP A 263 -15.78 30.49 -3.81
C TRP A 263 -17.11 30.03 -4.40
N ASP A 264 -17.96 29.43 -3.56
CA ASP A 264 -19.24 28.89 -3.99
C ASP A 264 -20.14 29.99 -4.61
N LYS A 265 -20.86 29.63 -5.66
CA LYS A 265 -21.82 30.54 -6.32
C LYS A 265 -23.03 30.90 -5.48
N LYS A 266 -23.33 30.13 -4.42
CA LYS A 266 -24.45 30.35 -3.51
C LYS A 266 -24.10 31.22 -2.32
N ALA A 267 -22.81 31.49 -2.06
CA ALA A 267 -22.39 32.31 -0.92
C ALA A 267 -23.11 33.69 -0.93
N GLY A 268 -23.86 33.98 0.13
CA GLY A 268 -24.67 35.21 0.28
C GLY A 268 -25.98 35.22 -0.53
N LYS A 269 -26.48 34.09 -1.07
CA LYS A 269 -27.85 33.94 -1.62
C LYS A 269 -28.73 33.12 -0.68
N GLY A 270 -30.02 33.50 -0.61
CA GLY A 270 -30.98 32.83 0.26
C GLY A 270 -30.52 32.82 1.71
N ASP A 271 -30.49 31.65 2.33
CA ASP A 271 -30.03 31.48 3.71
C ASP A 271 -28.51 31.51 3.89
N HIS A 272 -27.72 31.56 2.80
CA HIS A 272 -26.28 31.65 2.87
C HIS A 272 -25.84 33.06 3.23
N ARG A 273 -25.10 33.18 4.31
CA ARG A 273 -24.52 34.44 4.78
C ARG A 273 -23.38 34.87 3.85
N ARG A 274 -23.08 36.18 3.80
CA ARG A 274 -21.90 36.68 3.07
C ARG A 274 -20.65 36.45 3.91
N VAL A 275 -19.55 36.06 3.25
CA VAL A 275 -18.23 36.00 3.87
C VAL A 275 -17.67 37.43 3.99
N LYS A 276 -17.37 37.84 5.19
CA LYS A 276 -16.75 39.17 5.50
C LYS A 276 -15.25 39.11 5.28
N LYS A 277 -14.61 38.04 5.75
CA LYS A 277 -13.17 37.81 5.69
C LYS A 277 -12.92 36.31 5.69
N ALA A 278 -11.95 35.86 4.91
CA ALA A 278 -11.38 34.54 5.00
C ALA A 278 -9.87 34.65 5.29
N VAL A 279 -9.37 33.75 6.10
CA VAL A 279 -7.93 33.56 6.37
C VAL A 279 -7.61 32.13 6.01
N PHE A 280 -6.60 31.95 5.18
CA PHE A 280 -6.06 30.64 4.84
C PHE A 280 -4.75 30.45 5.57
N THR A 281 -4.63 29.35 6.29
CA THR A 281 -3.37 28.92 6.91
C THR A 281 -2.91 27.61 6.31
N VAL A 282 -1.61 27.45 6.23
CA VAL A 282 -0.93 26.24 5.79
C VAL A 282 0.00 25.80 6.92
N ASN A 283 -0.22 24.61 7.46
CA ASN A 283 0.50 24.11 8.64
C ASN A 283 0.56 25.16 9.78
N GLY A 284 -0.56 25.86 10.00
CA GLY A 284 -0.70 26.91 11.01
C GLY A 284 -0.22 28.31 10.59
N ALA A 285 0.60 28.46 9.54
CA ALA A 285 1.08 29.75 9.05
C ALA A 285 0.06 30.41 8.10
N THR A 286 -0.23 31.70 8.27
CA THR A 286 -1.14 32.43 7.37
C THR A 286 -0.48 32.67 6.01
N VAL A 287 -1.11 32.15 4.93
CA VAL A 287 -0.64 32.32 3.55
C VAL A 287 -1.49 33.29 2.74
N ALA A 288 -2.77 33.44 3.07
CA ALA A 288 -3.64 34.38 2.36
C ALA A 288 -4.74 34.94 3.25
N THR A 289 -5.15 36.17 2.97
CA THR A 289 -6.33 36.81 3.57
C THR A 289 -7.18 37.44 2.47
N VAL A 290 -8.44 37.01 2.36
CA VAL A 290 -9.39 37.52 1.37
C VAL A 290 -10.52 38.25 2.07
N LYS A 291 -10.73 39.50 1.70
CA LYS A 291 -11.85 40.34 2.22
C LYS A 291 -12.99 40.32 1.18
N LYS A 292 -14.21 40.07 1.65
CA LYS A 292 -15.44 40.09 0.83
C LYS A 292 -15.28 39.34 -0.51
N PRO A 293 -14.92 38.01 -0.50
CA PRO A 293 -14.71 37.26 -1.72
C PRO A 293 -15.95 37.32 -2.64
N LYS A 294 -15.70 37.42 -3.94
CA LYS A 294 -16.76 37.39 -4.94
C LYS A 294 -17.15 35.93 -5.21
N ARG A 295 -18.41 35.72 -5.61
CA ARG A 295 -18.89 34.39 -6.02
C ARG A 295 -18.14 33.90 -7.24
N LYS A 296 -17.86 32.60 -7.30
CA LYS A 296 -17.09 31.95 -8.37
C LYS A 296 -15.65 32.48 -8.53
N GLN A 297 -15.20 33.35 -7.65
CA GLN A 297 -13.81 33.78 -7.62
C GLN A 297 -12.93 32.58 -7.27
N VAL A 298 -11.77 32.48 -7.88
CA VAL A 298 -10.72 31.56 -7.48
C VAL A 298 -9.66 32.37 -6.73
N THR A 299 -9.23 31.86 -5.59
CA THR A 299 -8.10 32.39 -4.82
C THR A 299 -7.00 31.33 -4.89
N THR A 300 -5.87 31.67 -5.47
CA THR A 300 -4.71 30.78 -5.51
C THR A 300 -3.87 31.00 -4.27
N LEU A 301 -3.67 29.96 -3.49
CA LEU A 301 -2.72 29.92 -2.38
C LEU A 301 -1.38 29.46 -2.97
N THR A 302 -0.32 30.23 -2.73
CA THR A 302 1.03 29.96 -3.28
C THR A 302 2.04 29.78 -2.17
N GLY A 303 3.20 29.22 -2.49
CA GLY A 303 4.29 28.97 -1.53
C GLY A 303 3.99 27.81 -0.58
N LEU A 304 3.20 26.81 -1.06
CA LEU A 304 2.97 25.60 -0.30
C LEU A 304 4.24 24.74 -0.27
N PRO A 305 4.64 24.19 0.90
CA PRO A 305 5.80 23.32 1.00
C PRO A 305 5.58 22.00 0.22
N SER A 306 6.67 21.35 -0.19
CA SER A 306 6.60 20.05 -0.91
C SER A 306 6.13 18.90 -0.02
N GLY A 307 6.36 18.95 1.29
CA GLY A 307 5.89 17.97 2.27
C GLY A 307 4.37 17.89 2.42
N PRO A 308 3.86 17.10 3.38
CA PRO A 308 2.42 17.06 3.69
C PRO A 308 1.93 18.43 4.16
N VAL A 309 0.70 18.78 3.77
CA VAL A 309 0.14 20.11 3.99
C VAL A 309 -1.25 20.00 4.58
N GLU A 310 -1.47 20.65 5.72
CA GLU A 310 -2.79 20.96 6.23
C GLU A 310 -3.18 22.38 5.84
N VAL A 311 -4.28 22.55 5.11
CA VAL A 311 -4.85 23.84 4.73
C VAL A 311 -6.12 24.08 5.52
N VAL A 312 -6.15 25.18 6.27
CA VAL A 312 -7.35 25.61 7.02
C VAL A 312 -7.87 26.93 6.46
N ALA A 313 -9.11 26.91 5.99
CA ALA A 313 -9.84 28.11 5.62
C ALA A 313 -10.77 28.54 6.75
N THR A 314 -10.44 29.63 7.45
CA THR A 314 -11.24 30.22 8.51
C THR A 314 -12.07 31.37 7.95
N LEU A 315 -13.40 31.21 7.91
CA LEU A 315 -14.32 32.17 7.31
C LEU A 315 -15.08 32.92 8.40
N LYS A 316 -14.97 34.24 8.41
CA LYS A 316 -15.81 35.15 9.23
C LYS A 316 -17.01 35.57 8.41
N LEU A 317 -18.21 35.25 8.88
CA LEU A 317 -19.47 35.55 8.21
C LEU A 317 -20.04 36.88 8.68
N VAL A 318 -20.84 37.54 7.85
CA VAL A 318 -21.61 38.72 8.23
C VAL A 318 -22.71 38.30 9.22
N LYS A 319 -22.81 38.98 10.37
CA LYS A 319 -23.86 38.70 11.37
C LYS A 319 -25.25 38.86 10.76
N LYS A 320 -26.15 37.92 10.96
CA LYS A 320 -27.60 38.09 10.77
C LYS A 320 -28.20 38.57 12.08
N ARG A 321 -29.06 39.60 12.01
CA ARG A 321 -29.64 40.27 13.22
C ARG A 321 -30.39 39.29 14.14
N ASP A 322 -30.97 38.21 13.62
CA ASP A 322 -31.92 37.37 14.32
C ASP A 322 -31.45 35.93 14.63
N ASN A 323 -30.17 35.62 14.41
CA ASN A 323 -29.73 34.22 14.52
C ASN A 323 -28.53 34.06 15.45
N LYS A 324 -28.81 34.02 16.78
CA LYS A 324 -27.78 33.76 17.82
C LYS A 324 -27.23 32.32 17.80
N ARG A 325 -27.83 31.38 17.02
CA ARG A 325 -27.49 29.94 17.04
C ARG A 325 -26.42 29.53 16.02
N ASN A 326 -26.13 30.33 15.00
CA ASN A 326 -25.15 29.98 13.99
C ASN A 326 -23.80 30.65 14.26
N PRO A 327 -22.69 29.90 14.27
CA PRO A 327 -21.38 30.48 14.54
C PRO A 327 -21.03 31.55 13.50
N ASP A 328 -20.42 32.64 13.95
CA ASP A 328 -19.92 33.72 13.08
C ASP A 328 -18.62 33.31 12.36
N ILE A 329 -17.98 32.28 12.85
CA ILE A 329 -16.74 31.69 12.29
C ILE A 329 -17.03 30.24 11.92
N VAL A 330 -16.67 29.88 10.69
CA VAL A 330 -16.75 28.50 10.17
C VAL A 330 -15.41 28.13 9.57
N THR A 331 -15.03 26.86 9.63
CA THR A 331 -13.72 26.38 9.16
C THR A 331 -13.85 25.21 8.22
N LEU A 332 -13.04 25.21 7.17
CA LEU A 332 -12.81 24.06 6.29
C LEU A 332 -11.34 23.69 6.41
N THR A 333 -11.07 22.46 6.80
CA THR A 333 -9.73 21.88 6.87
C THR A 333 -9.60 20.78 5.84
N ARG A 334 -8.50 20.77 5.09
CA ARG A 334 -8.17 19.72 4.14
C ARG A 334 -6.69 19.38 4.26
N VAL A 335 -6.38 18.08 4.31
CA VAL A 335 -5.01 17.56 4.41
C VAL A 335 -4.62 16.99 3.05
N TYR A 336 -3.41 17.33 2.60
CA TYR A 336 -2.87 16.91 1.31
C TYR A 336 -1.60 16.09 1.48
N LEU A 337 -1.45 15.07 0.63
CA LEU A 337 -0.23 14.28 0.53
C LEU A 337 0.96 15.17 0.10
N PRO A 338 2.19 14.74 0.40
CA PRO A 338 3.38 15.42 -0.11
C PRO A 338 3.44 15.40 -1.64
N CYS A 339 4.25 16.30 -2.18
CA CYS A 339 4.58 16.38 -3.59
C CYS A 339 5.91 15.70 -3.93
N GLN A 340 6.71 15.42 -2.91
CA GLN A 340 8.01 14.74 -3.00
C GLN A 340 8.17 13.82 -1.79
#